data_576b881b0db53b15b00023dc9dfa4dde
#
_entry.id   576b881b0db53b15b00023dc9dfa4dde
#
_cell.length_a   1.000
_cell.length_b   1.000
_cell.length_c   1.000
_cell.angle_alpha   90.00
_cell.angle_beta   90.00
_cell.angle_gamma   90.00
#
_symmetry.space_group_name_H-M   'P 1'
#
loop_
_entity.id
_entity.type
_entity.pdbx_description
1 polymer ?
#
loop_
_entity_poly.entity_id
_entity_poly.type
_entity_poly.pdbx_seq_one_letter_code
_entity_poly.pdbx_strand_id
1 'polypeptide(L)'
;MAYALPPYTTLDPAQARLPVRQDLAWHYPLLVTHIFGGALLTLIVPLQVWPWPRRHHPTVHRWSGRVYVLLGVPLVGVPGLLIAPLDSTGADTRISNTLWAILWLGFTVLGYLAPRRRDLTRHREWMLRSFALLYGIALNRIMLVLLGLLMPPWLHSGFGGDVEAMLPSVASSSSYLSWVLPLITLERWLQYRRRTTTTRTPTEPDAPTRTCAFALPSARRHQRRPLPPRRALG
;
A
#
# COMPACT_ATOMS: atom_id res chain seq x y z
N MET A 1 -7.41 -17.38 4.50
CA MET A 1 -8.24 -17.02 5.66
C MET A 1 -8.79 -18.27 6.39
N ALA A 2 -9.45 -19.21 5.71
CA ALA A 2 -10.00 -20.42 6.33
C ALA A 2 -8.99 -21.27 7.13
N TYR A 3 -7.71 -21.22 6.79
CA TYR A 3 -6.65 -21.92 7.53
C TYR A 3 -6.11 -21.14 8.73
N ALA A 4 -6.08 -19.81 8.66
CA ALA A 4 -5.40 -18.96 9.66
C ALA A 4 -6.25 -18.59 10.86
N LEU A 5 -7.58 -18.44 10.67
CA LEU A 5 -8.49 -17.94 11.71
C LEU A 5 -8.98 -18.99 12.73
N PRO A 6 -9.28 -20.28 12.35
CA PRO A 6 -9.91 -21.22 13.26
C PRO A 6 -9.23 -21.41 14.62
N PRO A 7 -7.88 -21.47 14.73
CA PRO A 7 -7.23 -21.64 16.03
C PRO A 7 -7.42 -20.48 17.01
N TYR A 8 -7.84 -19.30 16.52
CA TYR A 8 -8.02 -18.10 17.33
C TYR A 8 -9.49 -17.78 17.63
N THR A 9 -10.43 -18.56 17.08
CA THR A 9 -11.87 -18.36 17.34
C THR A 9 -12.29 -18.82 18.73
N THR A 10 -11.56 -19.75 19.32
CA THR A 10 -11.78 -20.25 20.68
C THR A 10 -11.25 -19.28 21.75
N LEU A 11 -10.42 -18.29 21.36
CA LEU A 11 -9.70 -17.38 22.27
C LEU A 11 -8.84 -18.10 23.31
N ASP A 12 -8.44 -19.35 23.04
CA ASP A 12 -7.58 -20.15 23.89
C ASP A 12 -6.10 -20.02 23.43
N PRO A 13 -5.20 -19.45 24.27
CA PRO A 13 -3.79 -19.32 23.94
C PRO A 13 -3.08 -20.65 23.63
N ALA A 14 -3.58 -21.77 24.21
CA ALA A 14 -2.99 -23.09 23.99
C ALA A 14 -3.20 -23.63 22.58
N GLN A 15 -4.21 -23.11 21.86
CA GLN A 15 -4.51 -23.47 20.47
C GLN A 15 -3.84 -22.53 19.45
N ALA A 16 -3.10 -21.53 19.91
CA ALA A 16 -2.43 -20.58 19.05
C ALA A 16 -1.34 -21.28 18.21
N ARG A 17 -1.33 -21.04 16.90
CA ARG A 17 -0.29 -21.59 16.00
C ARG A 17 1.03 -20.82 16.08
N LEU A 18 0.98 -19.58 16.52
CA LEU A 18 2.17 -18.77 16.74
C LEU A 18 2.57 -18.89 18.21
N PRO A 19 3.88 -18.93 18.51
CA PRO A 19 4.35 -18.97 19.88
C PRO A 19 3.87 -17.74 20.66
N VAL A 20 3.10 -17.98 21.72
CA VAL A 20 2.58 -16.92 22.59
C VAL A 20 3.50 -16.80 23.80
N ARG A 21 3.97 -15.57 24.07
CA ARG A 21 4.73 -15.27 25.27
C ARG A 21 3.77 -15.21 26.47
N GLN A 22 3.81 -16.25 27.30
CA GLN A 22 2.93 -16.36 28.47
C GLN A 22 3.34 -15.41 29.61
N ASP A 23 4.58 -14.92 29.60
CA ASP A 23 5.09 -13.90 30.51
C ASP A 23 4.47 -12.50 30.27
N LEU A 24 3.82 -12.30 29.12
CA LEU A 24 3.20 -11.03 28.73
C LEU A 24 1.69 -11.20 28.50
N ALA A 25 0.89 -10.88 29.51
CA ALA A 25 -0.57 -11.03 29.44
C ALA A 25 -1.25 -10.30 28.26
N TRP A 26 -0.65 -9.21 27.80
CA TRP A 26 -1.15 -8.42 26.64
C TRP A 26 -0.78 -8.98 25.27
N HIS A 27 0.18 -9.92 25.19
CA HIS A 27 0.70 -10.43 23.91
C HIS A 27 -0.38 -11.18 23.11
N TYR A 28 -1.10 -12.10 23.75
CA TYR A 28 -2.14 -12.87 23.08
C TYR A 28 -3.34 -12.02 22.61
N PRO A 29 -3.94 -11.13 23.43
CA PRO A 29 -4.98 -10.22 22.97
C PRO A 29 -4.57 -9.35 21.79
N LEU A 30 -3.35 -8.82 21.80
CA LEU A 30 -2.83 -8.02 20.66
C LEU A 30 -2.64 -8.87 19.40
N LEU A 31 -2.14 -10.11 19.55
CA LEU A 31 -1.98 -11.04 18.44
C LEU A 31 -3.35 -11.37 17.81
N VAL A 32 -4.35 -11.69 18.61
CA VAL A 32 -5.72 -11.95 18.15
C VAL A 32 -6.29 -10.73 17.43
N THR A 33 -6.17 -9.55 18.03
CA THR A 33 -6.62 -8.29 17.42
C THR A 33 -5.94 -8.03 16.07
N HIS A 34 -4.62 -8.25 15.98
CA HIS A 34 -3.87 -8.11 14.75
C HIS A 34 -4.35 -9.08 13.65
N ILE A 35 -4.59 -10.34 14.00
CA ILE A 35 -5.01 -11.38 13.05
C ILE A 35 -6.41 -11.08 12.51
N PHE A 36 -7.39 -10.83 13.38
CA PHE A 36 -8.77 -10.53 12.95
C PHE A 36 -8.87 -9.19 12.22
N GLY A 37 -8.16 -8.17 12.71
CA GLY A 37 -8.06 -6.89 12.03
C GLY A 37 -7.45 -7.02 10.65
N GLY A 38 -6.33 -7.74 10.51
CA GLY A 38 -5.68 -8.02 9.23
C GLY A 38 -6.59 -8.78 8.26
N ALA A 39 -7.34 -9.77 8.76
CA ALA A 39 -8.34 -10.49 7.96
C ALA A 39 -9.43 -9.55 7.42
N LEU A 40 -9.99 -8.70 8.28
CA LEU A 40 -10.98 -7.69 7.88
C LEU A 40 -10.43 -6.75 6.81
N LEU A 41 -9.22 -6.20 7.03
CA LEU A 41 -8.60 -5.29 6.07
C LEU A 41 -8.36 -5.96 4.71
N THR A 42 -7.98 -7.24 4.70
CA THR A 42 -7.76 -8.00 3.46
C THR A 42 -9.05 -8.08 2.63
N LEU A 43 -10.21 -8.17 3.28
CA LEU A 43 -11.52 -8.14 2.61
C LEU A 43 -11.91 -6.75 2.10
N ILE A 44 -11.43 -5.69 2.74
CA ILE A 44 -11.72 -4.30 2.35
C ILE A 44 -10.90 -3.88 1.12
N VAL A 45 -9.65 -4.34 0.97
CA VAL A 45 -8.75 -3.88 -0.11
C VAL A 45 -9.32 -4.09 -1.52
N PRO A 46 -10.00 -5.20 -1.88
CA PRO A 46 -10.65 -5.32 -3.18
C PRO A 46 -11.59 -4.15 -3.52
N LEU A 47 -12.35 -3.65 -2.53
CA LEU A 47 -13.24 -2.50 -2.71
C LEU A 47 -12.47 -1.20 -3.00
N GLN A 48 -11.20 -1.13 -2.56
CA GLN A 48 -10.33 0.02 -2.79
C GLN A 48 -9.62 -0.02 -4.15
N VAL A 49 -9.21 -1.20 -4.58
CA VAL A 49 -8.42 -1.38 -5.82
C VAL A 49 -9.33 -1.52 -7.04
N TRP A 50 -10.46 -2.18 -6.90
CA TRP A 50 -11.37 -2.45 -8.01
C TRP A 50 -11.96 -1.15 -8.57
N PRO A 51 -11.87 -0.93 -9.90
CA PRO A 51 -12.36 0.30 -10.53
C PRO A 51 -13.88 0.50 -10.43
N TRP A 52 -14.66 -0.60 -10.42
CA TRP A 52 -16.11 -0.55 -10.45
C TRP A 52 -16.73 0.10 -9.21
N PRO A 53 -16.44 -0.30 -7.94
CA PRO A 53 -16.97 0.39 -6.77
C PRO A 53 -16.53 1.87 -6.71
N ARG A 54 -15.30 2.14 -7.12
CA ARG A 54 -14.78 3.51 -7.12
C ARG A 54 -15.50 4.43 -8.08
N ARG A 55 -15.93 3.92 -9.26
CA ARG A 55 -16.62 4.72 -10.29
C ARG A 55 -18.11 4.85 -10.03
N HIS A 56 -18.79 3.77 -9.62
CA HIS A 56 -20.25 3.71 -9.49
C HIS A 56 -20.72 4.00 -8.06
N HIS A 57 -19.91 3.67 -7.05
CA HIS A 57 -20.21 3.85 -5.63
C HIS A 57 -19.10 4.58 -4.89
N PRO A 58 -18.84 5.87 -5.18
CA PRO A 58 -17.74 6.63 -4.56
C PRO A 58 -17.87 6.75 -3.05
N THR A 59 -19.09 6.67 -2.52
CA THR A 59 -19.35 6.65 -1.07
C THR A 59 -18.78 5.38 -0.43
N VAL A 60 -18.99 4.21 -1.04
CA VAL A 60 -18.44 2.93 -0.57
C VAL A 60 -16.91 2.99 -0.55
N HIS A 61 -16.29 3.48 -1.63
CA HIS A 61 -14.84 3.66 -1.69
C HIS A 61 -14.31 4.58 -0.57
N ARG A 62 -14.97 5.72 -0.34
CA ARG A 62 -14.57 6.65 0.73
C ARG A 62 -14.72 6.07 2.13
N TRP A 63 -15.84 5.40 2.41
CA TRP A 63 -16.09 4.81 3.72
C TRP A 63 -15.18 3.62 3.98
N SER A 64 -15.05 2.68 3.06
CA SER A 64 -14.15 1.53 3.21
C SER A 64 -12.68 1.97 3.31
N GLY A 65 -12.27 3.06 2.63
CA GLY A 65 -10.94 3.65 2.79
C GLY A 65 -10.72 4.26 4.18
N ARG A 66 -11.73 4.92 4.75
CA ARG A 66 -11.65 5.41 6.14
C ARG A 66 -11.58 4.25 7.14
N VAL A 67 -12.41 3.23 6.97
CA VAL A 67 -12.39 2.01 7.80
C VAL A 67 -11.01 1.34 7.71
N TYR A 68 -10.45 1.21 6.50
CA TYR A 68 -9.11 0.65 6.31
C TYR A 68 -8.05 1.37 7.16
N VAL A 69 -8.06 2.69 7.17
CA VAL A 69 -7.05 3.47 7.92
C VAL A 69 -7.38 3.54 9.40
N LEU A 70 -8.62 3.91 9.77
CA LEU A 70 -9.00 4.17 11.15
C LEU A 70 -9.06 2.91 12.02
N LEU A 71 -9.39 1.76 11.44
CA LEU A 71 -9.29 0.48 12.13
C LEU A 71 -7.92 -0.19 11.88
N GLY A 72 -7.35 -0.04 10.68
CA GLY A 72 -6.09 -0.67 10.33
C GLY A 72 -4.92 -0.20 11.19
N VAL A 73 -4.79 1.09 11.42
CA VAL A 73 -3.69 1.62 12.22
C VAL A 73 -3.74 1.09 13.67
N PRO A 74 -4.85 1.24 14.44
CA PRO A 74 -4.90 0.79 15.83
C PRO A 74 -5.03 -0.73 15.99
N LEU A 75 -5.71 -1.44 15.09
CA LEU A 75 -5.97 -2.89 15.27
C LEU A 75 -4.95 -3.79 14.56
N VAL A 76 -4.23 -3.27 13.57
CA VAL A 76 -3.24 -4.06 12.81
C VAL A 76 -1.85 -3.45 12.90
N GLY A 77 -1.70 -2.16 12.64
CA GLY A 77 -0.40 -1.51 12.60
C GLY A 77 0.29 -1.44 13.95
N VAL A 78 -0.38 -0.90 14.95
CA VAL A 78 0.18 -0.77 16.31
C VAL A 78 0.41 -2.15 16.94
N PRO A 79 -0.57 -3.07 16.98
CA PRO A 79 -0.32 -4.42 17.45
C PRO A 79 0.81 -5.13 16.70
N GLY A 80 0.83 -5.05 15.36
CA GLY A 80 1.88 -5.65 14.55
C GLY A 80 3.27 -5.12 14.91
N LEU A 81 3.41 -3.81 15.12
CA LEU A 81 4.67 -3.20 15.53
C LEU A 81 5.12 -3.62 16.94
N LEU A 82 4.18 -3.85 17.84
CA LEU A 82 4.47 -4.28 19.21
C LEU A 82 4.84 -5.78 19.30
N ILE A 83 4.16 -6.62 18.52
CA ILE A 83 4.39 -8.09 18.56
C ILE A 83 5.55 -8.54 17.69
N ALA A 84 5.86 -7.86 16.59
CA ALA A 84 6.90 -8.28 15.65
C ALA A 84 8.30 -8.43 16.29
N PRO A 85 8.77 -7.53 17.18
CA PRO A 85 10.06 -7.71 17.87
C PRO A 85 10.09 -8.87 18.88
N LEU A 86 8.92 -9.39 19.24
CA LEU A 86 8.77 -10.48 20.21
C LEU A 86 8.70 -11.87 19.57
N ASP A 87 8.77 -11.94 18.24
CA ASP A 87 8.74 -13.19 17.49
C ASP A 87 9.87 -14.12 17.97
N SER A 88 9.52 -15.38 18.31
CA SER A 88 10.47 -16.38 18.81
C SER A 88 11.10 -17.24 17.71
N THR A 89 10.70 -17.06 16.45
CA THR A 89 11.18 -17.86 15.30
C THR A 89 12.65 -17.60 14.97
N GLY A 90 13.17 -16.40 15.27
CA GLY A 90 14.56 -16.04 15.04
C GLY A 90 14.79 -14.56 14.92
N ALA A 91 16.06 -14.12 15.04
CA ALA A 91 16.43 -12.70 14.96
C ALA A 91 16.09 -12.10 13.59
N ASP A 92 16.36 -12.84 12.51
CA ASP A 92 16.10 -12.40 11.13
C ASP A 92 14.60 -12.18 10.86
N THR A 93 13.76 -13.10 11.37
CA THR A 93 12.30 -12.99 11.26
C THR A 93 11.77 -11.78 12.04
N ARG A 94 12.31 -11.53 13.24
CA ARG A 94 11.97 -10.31 14.03
C ARG A 94 12.28 -9.03 13.27
N ILE A 95 13.48 -8.94 12.69
CA ILE A 95 13.90 -7.77 11.90
C ILE A 95 12.97 -7.60 10.70
N SER A 96 12.73 -8.68 9.94
CA SER A 96 11.85 -8.64 8.77
C SER A 96 10.43 -8.17 9.13
N ASN A 97 9.81 -8.79 10.13
CA ASN A 97 8.44 -8.47 10.54
C ASN A 97 8.32 -7.05 11.12
N THR A 98 9.34 -6.59 11.85
CA THR A 98 9.38 -5.21 12.38
C THR A 98 9.49 -4.18 11.26
N LEU A 99 10.40 -4.40 10.30
CA LEU A 99 10.52 -3.53 9.12
C LEU A 99 9.24 -3.51 8.31
N TRP A 100 8.62 -4.68 8.12
CA TRP A 100 7.34 -4.79 7.42
C TRP A 100 6.25 -3.98 8.11
N ALA A 101 6.11 -4.10 9.44
CA ALA A 101 5.14 -3.33 10.23
C ALA A 101 5.38 -1.82 10.14
N ILE A 102 6.63 -1.36 10.24
CA ILE A 102 7.01 0.05 10.09
C ILE A 102 6.63 0.57 8.70
N LEU A 103 7.00 -0.15 7.63
CA LEU A 103 6.72 0.26 6.27
C LEU A 103 5.21 0.29 5.99
N TRP A 104 4.47 -0.75 6.42
CA TRP A 104 3.03 -0.79 6.23
C TRP A 104 2.33 0.36 6.95
N LEU A 105 2.69 0.61 8.20
CA LEU A 105 2.13 1.71 9.00
C LEU A 105 2.48 3.06 8.38
N GLY A 106 3.74 3.27 8.00
CA GLY A 106 4.22 4.49 7.35
C GLY A 106 3.47 4.78 6.04
N PHE A 107 3.36 3.79 5.15
CA PHE A 107 2.65 3.97 3.87
C PHE A 107 1.15 4.22 4.08
N THR A 108 0.53 3.56 5.05
CA THR A 108 -0.88 3.78 5.40
C THR A 108 -1.12 5.21 5.89
N VAL A 109 -0.29 5.70 6.80
CA VAL A 109 -0.38 7.06 7.36
C VAL A 109 -0.09 8.11 6.28
N LEU A 110 0.98 7.94 5.48
CA LEU A 110 1.30 8.85 4.38
C LEU A 110 0.19 8.87 3.33
N GLY A 111 -0.39 7.70 3.03
CA GLY A 111 -1.54 7.59 2.14
C GLY A 111 -2.77 8.33 2.68
N TYR A 112 -3.02 8.29 3.97
CA TYR A 112 -4.12 9.01 4.61
C TYR A 112 -3.90 10.54 4.64
N LEU A 113 -2.66 10.99 4.80
CA LEU A 113 -2.32 12.42 4.87
C LEU A 113 -2.27 13.10 3.50
N ALA A 114 -1.94 12.38 2.44
CA ALA A 114 -1.78 12.94 1.09
C ALA A 114 -3.03 13.69 0.57
N PRO A 115 -4.28 13.20 0.72
CA PRO A 115 -5.47 13.93 0.28
C PRO A 115 -5.68 15.26 0.99
N ARG A 116 -5.23 15.37 2.25
CA ARG A 116 -5.30 16.63 3.00
C ARG A 116 -4.45 17.74 2.38
N ARG A 117 -3.40 17.33 1.62
CA ARG A 117 -2.54 18.22 0.82
C ARG A 117 -3.00 18.31 -0.64
N ARG A 118 -4.21 17.81 -0.96
CA ARG A 118 -4.80 17.74 -2.31
C ARG A 118 -3.96 16.94 -3.33
N ASP A 119 -3.04 16.09 -2.86
CA ASP A 119 -2.19 15.25 -3.71
C ASP A 119 -2.78 13.84 -3.84
N LEU A 120 -3.73 13.70 -4.75
CA LEU A 120 -4.40 12.42 -5.01
C LEU A 120 -3.49 11.39 -5.71
N THR A 121 -2.46 11.86 -6.42
CA THR A 121 -1.48 10.98 -7.07
C THR A 121 -0.64 10.27 -6.02
N ARG A 122 -0.07 11.02 -5.07
CA ARG A 122 0.67 10.43 -3.95
C ARG A 122 -0.21 9.58 -3.06
N HIS A 123 -1.47 10.01 -2.79
CA HIS A 123 -2.42 9.18 -2.07
C HIS A 123 -2.52 7.78 -2.68
N ARG A 124 -2.78 7.72 -3.98
CA ARG A 124 -2.91 6.44 -4.70
C ARG A 124 -1.63 5.61 -4.60
N GLU A 125 -0.47 6.20 -4.80
CA GLU A 125 0.80 5.49 -4.73
C GLU A 125 1.10 4.93 -3.34
N TRP A 126 0.89 5.71 -2.28
CA TRP A 126 1.09 5.27 -0.90
C TRP A 126 0.10 4.16 -0.51
N MET A 127 -1.18 4.30 -0.88
CA MET A 127 -2.19 3.27 -0.60
C MET A 127 -1.89 1.97 -1.34
N LEU A 128 -1.41 2.02 -2.59
CA LEU A 128 -1.02 0.80 -3.31
C LEU A 128 0.14 0.07 -2.62
N ARG A 129 1.14 0.80 -2.08
CA ARG A 129 2.23 0.21 -1.28
C ARG A 129 1.69 -0.43 0.00
N SER A 130 0.80 0.25 0.70
CA SER A 130 0.13 -0.29 1.89
C SER A 130 -0.63 -1.57 1.56
N PHE A 131 -1.38 -1.61 0.46
CA PHE A 131 -2.13 -2.80 0.03
C PHE A 131 -1.22 -3.95 -0.38
N ALA A 132 -0.12 -3.66 -1.11
CA ALA A 132 0.86 -4.68 -1.47
C ALA A 132 1.47 -5.34 -0.23
N LEU A 133 1.83 -4.56 0.78
CA LEU A 133 2.34 -5.08 2.04
C LEU A 133 1.28 -5.87 2.82
N LEU A 134 0.01 -5.43 2.83
CA LEU A 134 -1.05 -6.18 3.49
C LEU A 134 -1.24 -7.57 2.86
N TYR A 135 -1.25 -7.66 1.52
CA TYR A 135 -1.34 -8.95 0.83
C TYR A 135 -0.07 -9.80 0.96
N GLY A 136 1.04 -9.21 1.34
CA GLY A 136 2.26 -9.94 1.68
C GLY A 136 2.01 -11.04 2.72
N ILE A 137 1.04 -10.86 3.64
CA ILE A 137 0.71 -11.89 4.65
C ILE A 137 0.13 -13.17 4.00
N ALA A 138 -0.65 -13.02 2.94
CA ALA A 138 -1.14 -14.18 2.18
C ALA A 138 0.00 -14.82 1.37
N LEU A 139 0.86 -13.99 0.77
CA LEU A 139 2.04 -14.46 0.05
C LEU A 139 3.04 -15.15 0.97
N ASN A 140 3.18 -14.70 2.22
CA ASN A 140 4.03 -15.35 3.22
C ASN A 140 3.62 -16.83 3.43
N ARG A 141 2.32 -17.13 3.47
CA ARG A 141 1.84 -18.51 3.59
C ARG A 141 2.22 -19.36 2.37
N ILE A 142 2.14 -18.77 1.18
CA ILE A 142 2.54 -19.42 -0.06
C ILE A 142 4.06 -19.65 -0.07
N MET A 143 4.84 -18.63 0.29
CA MET A 143 6.31 -18.72 0.33
C MET A 143 6.79 -19.72 1.39
N LEU A 144 6.14 -19.78 2.55
CA LEU A 144 6.46 -20.73 3.60
C LEU A 144 6.32 -22.18 3.09
N VAL A 145 5.18 -22.48 2.45
CA VAL A 145 4.93 -23.81 1.86
C VAL A 145 5.91 -24.09 0.72
N LEU A 146 6.09 -23.13 -0.19
CA LEU A 146 6.99 -23.28 -1.34
C LEU A 146 8.43 -23.53 -0.91
N LEU A 147 8.96 -22.74 0.01
CA LEU A 147 10.33 -22.90 0.51
C LEU A 147 10.46 -24.18 1.34
N GLY A 148 9.45 -24.53 2.14
CA GLY A 148 9.42 -25.80 2.86
C GLY A 148 9.47 -27.04 1.94
N LEU A 149 8.92 -26.92 0.72
CA LEU A 149 8.99 -27.98 -0.30
C LEU A 149 10.30 -27.94 -1.12
N LEU A 150 10.90 -26.78 -1.29
CA LEU A 150 12.12 -26.61 -2.09
C LEU A 150 13.41 -26.82 -1.30
N MET A 151 13.38 -26.62 0.03
CA MET A 151 14.58 -26.70 0.89
C MET A 151 15.08 -28.13 1.23
N PRO A 152 14.25 -29.21 1.24
CA PRO A 152 14.71 -30.55 1.60
C PRO A 152 15.98 -31.04 0.85
N PRO A 153 16.23 -30.72 -0.44
CA PRO A 153 17.46 -31.09 -1.10
C PRO A 153 18.74 -30.58 -0.44
N TRP A 154 18.65 -29.42 0.24
CA TRP A 154 19.78 -28.80 0.96
C TRP A 154 19.83 -29.18 2.45
N LEU A 155 18.90 -30.04 2.94
CA LEU A 155 18.82 -30.41 4.34
C LEU A 155 20.12 -31.02 4.86
N HIS A 156 20.72 -31.94 4.10
CA HIS A 156 21.98 -32.60 4.49
C HIS A 156 23.21 -31.70 4.31
N SER A 157 23.28 -30.96 3.20
CA SER A 157 24.46 -30.14 2.86
C SER A 157 24.51 -28.83 3.66
N GLY A 158 23.36 -28.23 3.96
CA GLY A 158 23.28 -26.92 4.62
C GLY A 158 22.93 -26.99 6.11
N PHE A 159 22.23 -28.02 6.55
CA PHE A 159 21.68 -28.13 7.89
C PHE A 159 22.05 -29.44 8.62
N GLY A 160 23.01 -30.22 8.06
CA GLY A 160 23.46 -31.49 8.69
C GLY A 160 22.38 -32.56 8.86
N GLY A 161 21.26 -32.46 8.12
CA GLY A 161 20.11 -33.35 8.25
C GLY A 161 19.10 -32.90 9.32
N ASP A 162 19.33 -31.78 9.99
CA ASP A 162 18.46 -31.28 11.05
C ASP A 162 17.36 -30.36 10.48
N VAL A 163 16.10 -30.83 10.55
CA VAL A 163 14.92 -30.09 10.11
C VAL A 163 14.65 -28.88 11.02
N GLU A 164 14.90 -29.00 12.33
CA GLU A 164 14.66 -27.91 13.28
C GLU A 164 15.62 -26.73 13.03
N ALA A 165 16.86 -27.01 12.64
CA ALA A 165 17.82 -26.00 12.23
C ALA A 165 17.45 -25.32 10.90
N MET A 166 16.73 -26.01 10.01
CA MET A 166 16.25 -25.47 8.73
C MET A 166 15.04 -24.51 8.90
N LEU A 167 14.15 -24.78 9.85
CA LEU A 167 12.87 -24.05 10.00
C LEU A 167 13.03 -22.52 10.15
N PRO A 168 13.96 -21.99 10.97
CA PRO A 168 14.18 -20.54 11.08
C PRO A 168 14.59 -19.91 9.76
N SER A 169 15.41 -20.59 8.94
CA SER A 169 15.84 -20.12 7.62
C SER A 169 14.69 -20.05 6.62
N VAL A 170 13.80 -21.06 6.64
CA VAL A 170 12.57 -21.06 5.83
C VAL A 170 11.64 -19.93 6.26
N ALA A 171 11.45 -19.75 7.57
CA ALA A 171 10.58 -18.71 8.11
C ALA A 171 11.09 -17.29 7.79
N SER A 172 12.37 -17.02 7.99
CA SER A 172 12.97 -15.71 7.69
C SER A 172 12.94 -15.42 6.19
N SER A 173 13.35 -16.36 5.35
CA SER A 173 13.33 -16.21 3.88
C SER A 173 11.90 -15.98 3.37
N SER A 174 10.92 -16.74 3.86
CA SER A 174 9.52 -16.54 3.48
C SER A 174 9.00 -15.17 3.92
N SER A 175 9.39 -14.71 5.12
CA SER A 175 9.02 -13.40 5.63
C SER A 175 9.54 -12.28 4.71
N TYR A 176 10.85 -12.25 4.40
CA TYR A 176 11.42 -11.24 3.52
C TYR A 176 10.81 -11.27 2.11
N LEU A 177 10.76 -12.43 1.47
CA LEU A 177 10.25 -12.56 0.10
C LEU A 177 8.79 -12.12 -0.01
N SER A 178 7.99 -12.36 1.00
CA SER A 178 6.55 -12.08 0.96
C SER A 178 6.19 -10.60 0.88
N TRP A 179 7.00 -9.70 1.40
CA TRP A 179 6.75 -8.26 1.32
C TRP A 179 7.69 -7.53 0.37
N VAL A 180 8.94 -7.99 0.22
CA VAL A 180 9.93 -7.36 -0.67
C VAL A 180 9.54 -7.54 -2.14
N LEU A 181 9.17 -8.77 -2.56
CA LEU A 181 8.81 -9.03 -3.95
C LEU A 181 7.61 -8.22 -4.43
N PRO A 182 6.46 -8.18 -3.71
CA PRO A 182 5.34 -7.35 -4.13
C PRO A 182 5.70 -5.86 -4.16
N LEU A 183 6.51 -5.40 -3.22
CA LEU A 183 6.91 -4.00 -3.17
C LEU A 183 7.80 -3.62 -4.36
N ILE A 184 8.82 -4.42 -4.68
CA ILE A 184 9.70 -4.19 -5.84
C ILE A 184 8.88 -4.24 -7.14
N THR A 185 7.99 -5.22 -7.28
CA THR A 185 7.14 -5.37 -8.46
C THR A 185 6.24 -4.14 -8.64
N LEU A 186 5.63 -3.67 -7.55
CA LEU A 186 4.80 -2.47 -7.55
C LEU A 186 5.61 -1.22 -7.90
N GLU A 187 6.83 -1.05 -7.32
CA GLU A 187 7.69 0.11 -7.61
C GLU A 187 8.10 0.14 -9.10
N ARG A 188 8.49 -1.00 -9.66
CA ARG A 188 8.79 -1.09 -11.10
C ARG A 188 7.59 -0.72 -11.95
N TRP A 189 6.40 -1.21 -11.58
CA TRP A 189 5.17 -0.87 -12.30
C TRP A 189 4.82 0.62 -12.19
N LEU A 190 4.96 1.24 -11.01
CA LEU A 190 4.73 2.67 -10.82
C LEU A 190 5.71 3.51 -11.64
N GLN A 191 7.00 3.14 -11.67
CA GLN A 191 8.02 3.82 -12.48
C GLN A 191 7.74 3.69 -13.98
N TYR A 192 7.37 2.50 -14.45
CA TYR A 192 6.99 2.29 -15.84
C TYR A 192 5.82 3.19 -16.23
N ARG A 193 4.77 3.24 -15.41
CA ARG A 193 3.62 4.11 -15.68
C ARG A 193 3.97 5.61 -15.72
N ARG A 194 4.83 6.08 -14.84
CA ARG A 194 5.29 7.47 -14.85
C ARG A 194 6.01 7.81 -16.16
N ARG A 195 6.91 6.95 -16.62
CA ARG A 195 7.65 7.13 -17.89
C ARG A 195 6.71 7.22 -19.08
N THR A 196 5.76 6.31 -19.20
CA THR A 196 4.79 6.29 -20.32
C THR A 196 3.85 7.49 -20.33
N THR A 197 3.60 8.12 -19.19
CA THR A 197 2.77 9.33 -19.12
C THR A 197 3.56 10.55 -19.59
N THR A 198 4.85 10.65 -19.25
CA THR A 198 5.72 11.76 -19.64
C THR A 198 6.00 11.79 -21.14
N THR A 199 6.15 10.61 -21.78
CA THR A 199 6.35 10.52 -23.24
C THR A 199 5.08 10.77 -24.05
N ARG A 200 3.91 10.84 -23.43
CA ARG A 200 2.63 11.12 -24.12
C ARG A 200 2.22 12.59 -24.13
N THR A 201 2.94 13.48 -23.49
CA THR A 201 2.78 14.92 -23.73
C THR A 201 3.32 15.18 -25.13
N PRO A 202 2.49 15.56 -26.14
CA PRO A 202 3.02 15.98 -27.43
C PRO A 202 3.90 17.20 -27.15
N THR A 203 5.13 17.16 -27.63
CA THR A 203 5.92 18.38 -27.82
C THR A 203 5.01 19.29 -28.63
N GLU A 204 4.60 20.42 -28.09
CA GLU A 204 3.91 21.45 -28.83
C GLU A 204 4.73 21.70 -30.08
N PRO A 205 4.16 21.58 -31.30
CA PRO A 205 4.95 21.83 -32.50
C PRO A 205 5.48 23.25 -32.35
N ASP A 206 6.79 23.44 -32.53
CA ASP A 206 7.48 24.70 -32.49
C ASP A 206 6.61 25.77 -33.14
N ALA A 207 6.14 26.72 -32.33
CA ALA A 207 5.42 27.88 -32.85
C ALA A 207 6.31 28.48 -33.94
N PRO A 208 5.78 28.64 -35.18
CA PRO A 208 6.60 29.18 -36.26
C PRO A 208 7.19 30.50 -35.78
N THR A 209 8.51 30.57 -35.81
CA THR A 209 9.29 31.79 -35.55
C THR A 209 8.61 32.92 -36.27
N ARG A 210 7.86 33.76 -35.54
CA ARG A 210 7.33 35.02 -36.09
C ARG A 210 8.54 35.84 -36.45
N THR A 211 8.91 35.79 -37.72
CA THR A 211 9.79 36.75 -38.35
C THR A 211 9.19 38.14 -38.08
N CYS A 212 9.86 38.93 -37.24
CA CYS A 212 9.49 40.30 -37.01
C CYS A 212 9.65 41.06 -38.32
N ALA A 213 8.60 41.05 -39.15
CA ALA A 213 8.48 42.03 -40.21
C ALA A 213 8.10 43.36 -39.55
N PHE A 214 9.04 44.28 -39.58
CA PHE A 214 8.92 45.66 -39.14
C PHE A 214 7.85 46.34 -40.03
N ALA A 215 6.58 46.34 -39.58
CA ALA A 215 5.52 47.07 -40.26
C ALA A 215 5.42 48.47 -39.62
N LEU A 216 5.72 49.48 -40.39
CA LEU A 216 5.52 50.89 -40.07
C LEU A 216 4.05 51.18 -39.70
N PRO A 217 3.76 52.05 -38.74
CA PRO A 217 2.39 52.34 -38.33
C PRO A 217 1.71 53.24 -39.37
N SER A 218 0.74 52.68 -40.10
CA SER A 218 -0.18 53.48 -40.92
C SER A 218 -1.16 54.22 -40.00
N ALA A 219 -1.22 55.57 -40.20
CA ALA A 219 -2.11 56.47 -39.48
C ALA A 219 -3.58 56.09 -39.62
N ARG A 220 -4.18 55.65 -38.53
CA ARG A 220 -5.65 55.38 -38.42
C ARG A 220 -6.34 56.75 -38.19
N ARG A 221 -7.14 57.20 -39.17
CA ARG A 221 -8.14 58.21 -39.04
C ARG A 221 -9.12 57.93 -37.92
N HIS A 222 -9.28 58.92 -37.03
CA HIS A 222 -10.35 58.95 -36.02
C HIS A 222 -11.73 58.95 -36.70
N GLN A 223 -12.45 57.79 -36.67
CA GLN A 223 -13.89 57.80 -36.87
C GLN A 223 -14.55 57.95 -35.51
N ARG A 224 -15.16 59.10 -35.29
CA ARG A 224 -16.03 59.38 -34.13
C ARG A 224 -17.29 58.52 -34.23
N ARG A 225 -17.57 57.72 -33.23
CA ARG A 225 -18.86 57.05 -33.09
C ARG A 225 -19.89 58.05 -32.58
N PRO A 226 -21.11 58.09 -33.13
CA PRO A 226 -22.21 58.87 -32.59
C PRO A 226 -22.77 58.26 -31.30
N LEU A 227 -23.12 59.10 -30.34
CA LEU A 227 -23.74 58.74 -29.06
C LEU A 227 -25.21 58.30 -29.27
N PRO A 228 -25.70 57.32 -28.51
CA PRO A 228 -27.10 56.91 -28.57
C PRO A 228 -28.01 57.95 -27.88
N PRO A 229 -29.27 58.09 -28.30
CA PRO A 229 -30.20 59.09 -27.74
C PRO A 229 -30.61 58.75 -26.31
N ARG A 230 -30.68 59.76 -25.45
CA ARG A 230 -31.23 59.73 -24.09
C ARG A 230 -32.72 59.33 -24.15
N ARG A 231 -33.10 58.28 -23.47
CA ARG A 231 -34.51 58.00 -23.14
C ARG A 231 -34.98 59.01 -22.10
N ALA A 232 -36.00 59.76 -22.43
CA ALA A 232 -36.75 60.60 -21.53
C ALA A 232 -37.60 59.69 -20.61
N LEU A 233 -37.57 59.99 -19.33
CA LEU A 233 -38.49 59.48 -18.34
C LEU A 233 -39.80 60.24 -18.44
N GLY A 234 -40.88 59.53 -18.66
CA GLY A 234 -42.23 59.95 -18.37
C GLY A 234 -42.88 58.85 -17.54
#